data_29ef889f63d89224232255be0683df6b
#
_entry.id   29ef889f63d89224232255be0683df6b
#
_cell.length_a   1.000
_cell.length_b   1.000
_cell.length_c   1.000
_cell.angle_alpha   90.00
_cell.angle_beta   90.00
_cell.angle_gamma   90.00
#
_symmetry.space_group_name_H-M   'P 1'
#
loop_
_entity.id
_entity.type
_entity.pdbx_description
1 polymer ?
#
loop_
_entity_poly.entity_id
_entity_poly.type
_entity_poly.pdbx_seq_one_letter_code
_entity_poly.pdbx_strand_id
1 'polypeptide(L)'
;MRYKSWFILLASWLLVACSEESGQTVLPVDPQPKPDTIPTPVSREAPLNLVSATRGTEAYDAATEYDIHSPIQFFLTSGATESAMTQKREGEFVYDPEADPPGWSSTIGIKDPYNCIYGYSPSTIGLCTISPAEGTSYGNGAVMKLTSLSAASGNDLCVIVGVRHGTTKAATDETPVKGQFLFNMTSENYVSLLLDHLFARIDFKIKVGTEYSKMRFIKIKKLELRSTYELTGVTVKLTPTATDVSYTTVAAPADTPSTGVLYDFTVDANNPNGKDLTVDGTLFPGFFAPGDGVAKGLSLVCTYDVYAIDIVNNKIGTRVREDCVAVNDLSGLTGLVTMTRGKRTTINLTVEPTYLYQLSDDELDNPKIVVSE
;
A
#
# COMPACT_ATOMS: atom_id res chain seq x y z
N MET A 1 12.95 -23.40 38.65
CA MET A 1 11.90 -24.10 39.43
C MET A 1 10.83 -24.59 38.47
N ARG A 2 10.60 -25.86 38.52
CA ARG A 2 9.66 -26.61 37.66
C ARG A 2 8.25 -26.45 38.23
N TYR A 3 7.22 -26.34 37.39
CA TYR A 3 5.91 -26.94 37.63
C TYR A 3 5.30 -27.44 36.30
N LYS A 4 5.16 -28.75 36.24
CA LYS A 4 4.31 -29.49 35.32
C LYS A 4 2.92 -29.56 35.97
N SER A 5 1.86 -29.42 35.16
CA SER A 5 0.53 -29.89 35.55
C SER A 5 -0.10 -30.65 34.41
N TRP A 6 -0.39 -31.87 34.68
CA TRP A 6 -1.17 -32.85 33.94
C TRP A 6 -2.66 -32.50 34.04
N PHE A 7 -3.41 -32.70 32.97
CA PHE A 7 -4.84 -32.99 33.08
C PHE A 7 -5.25 -34.21 32.26
N ILE A 8 -6.07 -35.01 32.91
CA ILE A 8 -6.45 -36.40 32.69
C ILE A 8 -7.65 -36.44 31.72
N LEU A 9 -7.61 -37.45 30.82
CA LEU A 9 -8.73 -37.97 30.03
C LEU A 9 -9.82 -38.57 30.92
N LEU A 10 -11.08 -38.33 30.55
CA LEU A 10 -12.21 -39.15 30.98
C LEU A 10 -13.03 -39.56 29.75
N ALA A 11 -12.93 -40.81 29.41
CA ALA A 11 -13.78 -41.47 28.42
C ALA A 11 -15.05 -41.98 29.14
N SER A 12 -16.22 -41.68 28.53
CA SER A 12 -17.50 -42.26 28.93
C SER A 12 -18.07 -43.07 27.81
N TRP A 13 -18.11 -44.38 28.00
CA TRP A 13 -18.82 -45.33 27.19
C TRP A 13 -20.30 -45.37 27.61
N LEU A 14 -21.21 -45.28 26.67
CA LEU A 14 -22.61 -45.64 26.86
C LEU A 14 -22.99 -46.76 25.86
N LEU A 15 -23.16 -47.94 26.42
CA LEU A 15 -23.80 -49.08 25.81
C LEU A 15 -25.32 -48.84 25.86
N VAL A 16 -26.01 -49.05 24.76
CA VAL A 16 -27.47 -49.24 24.73
C VAL A 16 -27.78 -50.57 24.05
N ALA A 17 -28.53 -51.37 24.76
CA ALA A 17 -28.85 -52.74 24.46
C ALA A 17 -29.96 -52.86 23.39
N CYS A 18 -29.88 -53.96 22.65
CA CYS A 18 -30.94 -54.50 21.79
C CYS A 18 -32.18 -54.91 22.58
N SER A 19 -33.35 -54.68 22.05
CA SER A 19 -34.53 -55.48 22.32
C SER A 19 -35.11 -55.93 20.97
N GLU A 20 -35.15 -57.26 20.78
CA GLU A 20 -35.89 -57.93 19.72
C GLU A 20 -37.39 -57.87 20.03
N GLU A 21 -38.20 -57.58 19.03
CA GLU A 21 -39.58 -58.05 19.01
C GLU A 21 -40.03 -58.42 17.59
N SER A 22 -40.68 -59.53 17.55
CA SER A 22 -40.97 -60.42 16.45
C SER A 22 -42.03 -59.95 15.44
N GLY A 23 -41.76 -60.23 14.18
CA GLY A 23 -42.75 -60.93 13.33
C GLY A 23 -43.82 -60.09 12.63
N GLN A 24 -43.54 -59.69 11.40
CA GLN A 24 -44.48 -59.80 10.30
C GLN A 24 -43.74 -59.85 8.95
N THR A 25 -43.93 -60.94 8.22
CA THR A 25 -43.46 -61.17 6.85
C THR A 25 -44.23 -60.27 5.89
N VAL A 26 -43.61 -59.14 5.49
CA VAL A 26 -44.07 -58.35 4.36
C VAL A 26 -43.18 -58.68 3.19
N LEU A 27 -43.71 -59.13 2.07
CA LEU A 27 -43.01 -59.40 0.83
C LEU A 27 -42.25 -58.15 0.37
N PRO A 28 -41.06 -58.33 -0.16
CA PRO A 28 -40.26 -57.17 -0.64
C PRO A 28 -40.94 -56.55 -1.84
N VAL A 29 -41.40 -55.31 -1.68
CA VAL A 29 -41.72 -54.43 -2.81
C VAL A 29 -40.39 -54.05 -3.45
N ASP A 30 -40.21 -54.45 -4.69
CA ASP A 30 -39.08 -54.09 -5.54
C ASP A 30 -38.89 -52.55 -5.50
N PRO A 31 -37.76 -52.00 -5.08
CA PRO A 31 -37.58 -50.57 -5.08
C PRO A 31 -37.50 -50.09 -6.54
N GLN A 32 -38.48 -49.30 -6.95
CA GLN A 32 -38.39 -48.55 -8.20
C GLN A 32 -37.03 -47.85 -8.24
N PRO A 33 -36.28 -47.92 -9.37
CA PRO A 33 -35.04 -47.21 -9.52
C PRO A 33 -35.33 -45.72 -9.36
N LYS A 34 -34.75 -45.10 -8.30
CA LYS A 34 -34.66 -43.65 -8.22
C LYS A 34 -34.14 -43.14 -9.56
N PRO A 35 -34.77 -42.13 -10.18
CA PRO A 35 -34.15 -41.50 -11.33
C PRO A 35 -32.77 -41.03 -10.91
N ASP A 36 -31.73 -41.50 -11.64
CA ASP A 36 -30.36 -41.03 -11.50
C ASP A 36 -30.39 -39.50 -11.59
N THR A 37 -30.39 -38.84 -10.46
CA THR A 37 -30.00 -37.43 -10.40
C THR A 37 -28.55 -37.42 -10.84
N ILE A 38 -28.31 -37.14 -12.12
CA ILE A 38 -27.00 -36.78 -12.63
C ILE A 38 -26.53 -35.69 -11.68
N PRO A 39 -25.47 -35.92 -10.91
CA PRO A 39 -24.93 -34.86 -10.06
C PRO A 39 -24.57 -33.71 -10.99
N THR A 40 -25.24 -32.57 -10.79
CA THR A 40 -24.90 -31.33 -11.46
C THR A 40 -23.38 -31.18 -11.24
N PRO A 41 -22.55 -31.10 -12.29
CA PRO A 41 -21.11 -30.97 -12.11
C PRO A 41 -20.89 -29.74 -11.29
N VAL A 42 -20.45 -29.91 -10.05
CA VAL A 42 -19.94 -28.80 -9.24
C VAL A 42 -18.75 -28.28 -10.02
N SER A 43 -18.94 -27.15 -10.69
CA SER A 43 -17.89 -26.44 -11.41
C SER A 43 -16.80 -26.11 -10.40
N ARG A 44 -15.79 -26.97 -10.33
CA ARG A 44 -14.66 -26.79 -9.44
C ARG A 44 -13.86 -25.64 -9.97
N GLU A 45 -13.70 -24.59 -9.18
CA GLU A 45 -12.83 -23.48 -9.56
C GLU A 45 -11.40 -24.01 -9.78
N ALA A 46 -10.79 -23.63 -10.90
CA ALA A 46 -9.38 -23.90 -11.11
C ALA A 46 -8.54 -22.97 -10.19
N PRO A 47 -7.44 -23.46 -9.63
CA PRO A 47 -6.59 -22.64 -8.75
C PRO A 47 -6.02 -21.44 -9.53
N LEU A 48 -5.84 -20.32 -8.82
CA LEU A 48 -5.16 -19.12 -9.29
C LEU A 48 -3.99 -18.83 -8.35
N ASN A 49 -2.77 -18.99 -8.84
CA ASN A 49 -1.55 -18.92 -8.07
C ASN A 49 -0.73 -17.69 -8.50
N LEU A 50 -0.55 -16.72 -7.62
CA LEU A 50 0.37 -15.60 -7.86
C LEU A 50 1.81 -16.07 -7.59
N VAL A 51 2.68 -15.91 -8.59
CA VAL A 51 4.10 -16.28 -8.48
C VAL A 51 4.92 -15.07 -8.04
N SER A 52 4.69 -13.92 -8.67
CA SER A 52 5.41 -12.70 -8.36
C SER A 52 4.56 -11.46 -8.64
N ALA A 53 4.82 -10.40 -7.89
CA ALA A 53 4.34 -9.07 -8.18
C ALA A 53 5.56 -8.15 -8.28
N THR A 54 5.80 -7.58 -9.47
CA THR A 54 6.93 -6.69 -9.74
C THR A 54 6.41 -5.29 -10.04
N ARG A 55 7.21 -4.27 -9.74
CA ARG A 55 6.91 -2.88 -10.09
C ARG A 55 7.61 -2.51 -11.38
N GLY A 56 6.99 -1.63 -12.16
CA GLY A 56 7.53 -1.18 -13.45
C GLY A 56 8.91 -0.54 -13.32
N THR A 57 9.64 -0.48 -14.43
CA THR A 57 11.04 -0.04 -14.53
C THR A 57 11.29 1.43 -14.18
N GLU A 58 10.26 2.24 -14.02
CA GLU A 58 10.34 3.62 -13.53
C GLU A 58 10.18 3.69 -12.00
N ALA A 59 10.65 2.64 -11.31
CA ALA A 59 10.58 2.55 -9.87
C ALA A 59 11.41 3.66 -9.19
N TYR A 60 10.89 4.15 -8.09
CA TYR A 60 11.68 4.87 -7.11
C TYR A 60 12.84 4.02 -6.70
N ASP A 61 14.03 4.27 -7.11
CA ASP A 61 15.24 3.49 -6.86
C ASP A 61 15.02 2.00 -6.56
N ALA A 62 15.37 1.19 -7.53
CA ALA A 62 15.27 -0.24 -7.48
C ALA A 62 15.73 -0.78 -6.13
N ALA A 63 15.04 -1.68 -5.61
CA ALA A 63 15.51 -2.76 -4.77
C ALA A 63 15.31 -2.68 -3.25
N THR A 64 15.04 -1.58 -2.58
CA THR A 64 15.20 -1.64 -1.12
C THR A 64 13.99 -1.34 -0.25
N GLU A 65 12.87 -0.79 -0.75
CA GLU A 65 11.95 -0.19 0.22
C GLU A 65 10.45 -0.44 0.01
N TYR A 66 10.07 -1.29 -0.91
CA TYR A 66 8.67 -1.63 -1.04
C TYR A 66 8.42 -3.03 -0.57
N ASP A 67 7.56 -3.12 0.40
CA ASP A 67 6.91 -4.35 0.79
C ASP A 67 6.10 -4.86 -0.42
N ILE A 68 6.77 -5.65 -1.26
CA ILE A 68 6.14 -6.37 -2.37
C ILE A 68 5.13 -7.41 -1.85
N HIS A 69 5.02 -7.53 -0.53
CA HIS A 69 4.15 -8.46 0.17
C HIS A 69 2.87 -7.80 0.69
N SER A 70 2.67 -6.50 0.44
CA SER A 70 1.38 -5.86 0.73
C SER A 70 0.25 -6.55 -0.03
N PRO A 71 -0.89 -6.81 0.61
CA PRO A 71 -2.02 -7.46 -0.03
C PRO A 71 -2.47 -6.72 -1.30
N ILE A 72 -2.84 -7.48 -2.32
CA ILE A 72 -3.24 -6.96 -3.63
C ILE A 72 -4.73 -7.26 -3.82
N GLN A 73 -5.56 -6.23 -3.81
CA GLN A 73 -6.97 -6.35 -4.20
C GLN A 73 -7.05 -6.51 -5.72
N PHE A 74 -7.77 -7.50 -6.19
CA PHE A 74 -7.98 -7.68 -7.61
C PHE A 74 -9.44 -7.95 -7.98
N PHE A 75 -9.77 -7.63 -9.22
CA PHE A 75 -11.01 -7.94 -9.89
C PHE A 75 -10.71 -8.96 -10.99
N LEU A 76 -11.19 -10.18 -10.80
CA LEU A 76 -11.17 -11.20 -11.83
C LEU A 76 -12.42 -10.99 -12.70
N THR A 77 -12.20 -10.54 -13.92
CA THR A 77 -13.27 -10.38 -14.90
C THR A 77 -13.20 -11.53 -15.90
N SER A 78 -14.36 -12.07 -16.27
CA SER A 78 -14.39 -13.33 -17.03
C SER A 78 -15.59 -13.44 -17.96
N GLY A 79 -15.52 -14.40 -18.88
CA GLY A 79 -16.59 -14.72 -19.82
C GLY A 79 -16.33 -15.97 -20.65
N ALA A 80 -17.36 -16.37 -21.36
CA ALA A 80 -17.29 -17.52 -22.29
C ALA A 80 -16.46 -17.22 -23.55
N THR A 81 -16.36 -15.96 -23.92
CA THR A 81 -15.54 -15.44 -25.02
C THR A 81 -14.88 -14.14 -24.62
N GLU A 82 -13.80 -13.75 -25.32
CA GLU A 82 -13.10 -12.47 -25.09
C GLU A 82 -14.03 -11.25 -25.24
N SER A 83 -14.91 -11.28 -26.22
CA SER A 83 -15.88 -10.20 -26.46
C SER A 83 -17.05 -10.14 -25.47
N ALA A 84 -17.26 -11.19 -24.66
CA ALA A 84 -18.36 -11.33 -23.72
C ALA A 84 -17.89 -11.48 -22.27
N MET A 85 -16.80 -10.83 -21.90
CA MET A 85 -16.28 -10.81 -20.52
C MET A 85 -17.03 -9.79 -19.67
N THR A 86 -18.17 -10.20 -19.15
CA THR A 86 -19.09 -9.34 -18.36
C THR A 86 -19.17 -9.71 -16.89
N GLN A 87 -18.67 -10.90 -16.53
CA GLN A 87 -18.62 -11.34 -15.14
C GLN A 87 -17.49 -10.63 -14.40
N LYS A 88 -17.75 -10.30 -13.14
CA LYS A 88 -16.76 -9.68 -12.25
C LYS A 88 -16.84 -10.32 -10.88
N ARG A 89 -15.70 -10.73 -10.35
CA ARG A 89 -15.52 -11.20 -8.98
C ARG A 89 -14.37 -10.49 -8.32
N GLU A 90 -14.50 -10.21 -7.05
CA GLU A 90 -13.45 -9.58 -6.24
C GLU A 90 -12.68 -10.64 -5.50
N GLY A 91 -11.35 -10.51 -5.48
CA GLY A 91 -10.44 -11.37 -4.77
C GLY A 91 -9.24 -10.60 -4.26
N GLU A 92 -8.46 -11.25 -3.43
CA GLU A 92 -7.25 -10.71 -2.86
C GLU A 92 -6.11 -11.71 -3.00
N PHE A 93 -4.92 -11.23 -3.33
CA PHE A 93 -3.69 -11.98 -3.16
C PHE A 93 -3.08 -11.56 -1.83
N VAL A 94 -2.83 -12.56 -0.98
CA VAL A 94 -2.23 -12.38 0.34
C VAL A 94 -0.91 -13.13 0.38
N TYR A 95 0.16 -12.45 0.79
CA TYR A 95 1.45 -13.08 0.99
C TYR A 95 1.52 -13.68 2.39
N ASP A 96 1.93 -14.94 2.46
CA ASP A 96 2.16 -15.65 3.71
C ASP A 96 3.68 -15.91 3.87
N PRO A 97 4.36 -15.16 4.74
CA PRO A 97 5.79 -15.35 5.01
C PRO A 97 6.06 -16.59 5.85
N GLU A 98 5.05 -17.13 6.56
CA GLU A 98 5.17 -18.29 7.43
C GLU A 98 4.90 -19.62 6.70
N ALA A 99 4.39 -19.56 5.46
CA ALA A 99 4.20 -20.74 4.63
C ALA A 99 5.53 -21.39 4.26
N ASP A 100 5.53 -22.70 4.02
CA ASP A 100 6.71 -23.45 3.58
C ASP A 100 6.48 -24.06 2.17
N PRO A 101 7.04 -23.50 1.09
CA PRO A 101 7.81 -22.22 1.03
C PRO A 101 6.90 -20.99 1.19
N PRO A 102 7.46 -19.85 1.63
CA PRO A 102 6.74 -18.59 1.65
C PRO A 102 6.15 -18.25 0.27
N GLY A 103 4.94 -17.67 0.25
CA GLY A 103 4.29 -17.45 -1.03
C GLY A 103 2.96 -16.73 -0.95
N TRP A 104 2.37 -16.55 -2.13
CA TRP A 104 1.09 -15.89 -2.29
C TRP A 104 -0.05 -16.91 -2.33
N SER A 105 -1.17 -16.55 -1.74
CA SER A 105 -2.45 -17.25 -1.86
C SER A 105 -3.50 -16.34 -2.49
N SER A 106 -4.43 -16.94 -3.26
CA SER A 106 -5.59 -16.24 -3.81
C SER A 106 -6.86 -16.63 -3.07
N THR A 107 -7.69 -15.65 -2.76
CA THR A 107 -8.99 -15.90 -2.10
C THR A 107 -10.05 -16.48 -3.03
N ILE A 108 -9.85 -16.41 -4.35
CA ILE A 108 -10.77 -16.97 -5.36
C ILE A 108 -10.02 -17.71 -6.46
N GLY A 109 -10.67 -18.70 -7.08
CA GLY A 109 -10.19 -19.42 -8.27
C GLY A 109 -10.85 -18.93 -9.56
N ILE A 110 -10.58 -19.64 -10.68
CA ILE A 110 -11.06 -19.33 -12.03
C ILE A 110 -12.18 -20.30 -12.41
N LYS A 111 -13.23 -19.78 -13.07
CA LYS A 111 -14.40 -20.58 -13.53
C LYS A 111 -14.59 -20.55 -15.04
N ASP A 112 -14.30 -19.43 -15.66
CA ASP A 112 -14.61 -19.18 -17.07
C ASP A 112 -13.37 -19.30 -17.94
N PRO A 113 -13.50 -19.61 -19.23
CA PRO A 113 -12.36 -19.84 -20.12
C PRO A 113 -11.52 -18.57 -20.39
N TYR A 114 -12.14 -17.40 -20.47
CA TYR A 114 -11.43 -16.12 -20.72
C TYR A 114 -11.43 -15.26 -19.48
N ASN A 115 -10.28 -14.73 -19.09
CA ASN A 115 -10.11 -13.99 -17.85
C ASN A 115 -9.18 -12.78 -18.03
N CYS A 116 -9.46 -11.69 -17.31
CA CYS A 116 -8.53 -10.60 -17.06
C CYS A 116 -8.43 -10.32 -15.57
N ILE A 117 -7.28 -9.86 -15.12
CA ILE A 117 -7.05 -9.39 -13.75
C ILE A 117 -6.72 -7.92 -13.79
N TYR A 118 -7.52 -7.12 -13.07
CA TYR A 118 -7.29 -5.71 -12.78
C TYR A 118 -7.23 -5.54 -11.28
N GLY A 119 -6.42 -4.63 -10.76
CA GLY A 119 -6.32 -4.50 -9.30
C GLY A 119 -5.34 -3.45 -8.85
N TYR A 120 -5.18 -3.33 -7.53
CA TYR A 120 -4.34 -2.33 -6.89
C TYR A 120 -3.73 -2.86 -5.58
N SER A 121 -2.68 -2.23 -5.15
CA SER A 121 -1.96 -2.53 -3.90
C SER A 121 -1.50 -1.24 -3.22
N PRO A 122 -1.52 -1.17 -1.88
CA PRO A 122 -2.08 -2.15 -0.96
C PRO A 122 -3.62 -2.14 -0.95
N SER A 123 -4.25 -3.27 -0.68
CA SER A 123 -5.72 -3.45 -0.66
C SER A 123 -6.42 -2.58 0.37
N THR A 124 -5.69 -2.11 1.38
CA THR A 124 -6.20 -1.29 2.49
C THR A 124 -6.41 0.18 2.12
N ILE A 125 -5.96 0.61 0.92
CA ILE A 125 -6.08 1.99 0.49
C ILE A 125 -7.39 2.22 -0.26
N GLY A 126 -8.29 3.01 0.33
CA GLY A 126 -9.47 3.54 -0.33
C GLY A 126 -10.52 2.49 -0.73
N LEU A 127 -11.46 2.94 -1.53
CA LEU A 127 -12.49 2.12 -2.17
C LEU A 127 -12.27 2.14 -3.68
N CYS A 128 -12.38 0.97 -4.31
CA CYS A 128 -12.23 0.85 -5.75
C CYS A 128 -13.50 0.30 -6.41
N THR A 129 -13.90 0.94 -7.49
CA THR A 129 -14.90 0.41 -8.40
C THR A 129 -14.31 0.20 -9.78
N ILE A 130 -14.82 -0.79 -10.52
CA ILE A 130 -14.34 -1.12 -11.86
C ILE A 130 -15.50 -1.21 -12.84
N SER A 131 -15.28 -0.71 -14.06
CA SER A 131 -16.18 -0.85 -15.20
C SER A 131 -15.38 -1.15 -16.48
N PRO A 132 -15.97 -1.70 -17.55
CA PRO A 132 -15.29 -1.86 -18.82
C PRO A 132 -14.76 -0.51 -19.35
N ALA A 133 -13.60 -0.51 -20.00
CA ALA A 133 -13.01 0.68 -20.61
C ALA A 133 -13.83 1.17 -21.81
N GLU A 134 -14.46 0.23 -22.54
CA GLU A 134 -15.31 0.47 -23.68
C GLU A 134 -16.41 -0.60 -23.76
N GLY A 135 -17.62 -0.16 -24.18
CA GLY A 135 -18.75 -1.06 -24.32
C GLY A 135 -19.13 -1.76 -23.01
N THR A 136 -19.32 -3.10 -23.06
CA THR A 136 -19.77 -3.91 -21.93
C THR A 136 -18.79 -5.04 -21.54
N SER A 137 -17.74 -5.24 -22.34
CA SER A 137 -16.75 -6.31 -22.10
C SER A 137 -15.47 -5.76 -21.48
N TYR A 138 -14.98 -6.45 -20.46
CA TYR A 138 -13.67 -6.19 -19.86
C TYR A 138 -12.48 -6.68 -20.70
N GLY A 139 -12.71 -7.43 -21.77
CA GLY A 139 -11.64 -7.92 -22.64
C GLY A 139 -10.84 -6.80 -23.32
N ASN A 140 -11.44 -5.62 -23.51
CA ASN A 140 -10.81 -4.44 -24.10
C ASN A 140 -10.21 -3.48 -23.08
N GLY A 141 -10.18 -3.88 -21.80
CA GLY A 141 -9.67 -3.04 -20.73
C GLY A 141 -10.72 -2.64 -19.70
N ALA A 142 -10.27 -1.92 -18.69
CA ALA A 142 -11.09 -1.49 -17.57
C ALA A 142 -10.82 -0.03 -17.17
N VAL A 143 -11.82 0.60 -16.60
CA VAL A 143 -11.70 1.86 -15.85
C VAL A 143 -11.85 1.55 -14.37
N MET A 144 -10.82 1.82 -13.61
CA MET A 144 -10.81 1.73 -12.15
C MET A 144 -10.97 3.12 -11.56
N LYS A 145 -11.86 3.27 -10.59
CA LYS A 145 -12.05 4.50 -9.82
C LYS A 145 -11.76 4.21 -8.36
N LEU A 146 -10.68 4.80 -7.86
CA LEU A 146 -10.30 4.74 -6.46
C LEU A 146 -10.74 6.03 -5.77
N THR A 147 -11.36 5.91 -4.60
CA THR A 147 -11.89 7.02 -3.80
C THR A 147 -11.45 6.89 -2.35
N SER A 148 -11.72 7.90 -1.54
CA SER A 148 -11.32 7.91 -0.11
C SER A 148 -9.80 7.84 0.08
N LEU A 149 -9.06 8.55 -0.77
CA LEU A 149 -7.59 8.60 -0.76
C LEU A 149 -7.12 9.84 0.00
N SER A 150 -5.92 9.75 0.59
CA SER A 150 -5.24 10.93 1.15
C SER A 150 -4.42 11.63 0.07
N ALA A 151 -4.44 12.97 0.06
CA ALA A 151 -3.62 13.79 -0.84
C ALA A 151 -2.11 13.71 -0.52
N ALA A 152 -1.78 13.27 0.71
CA ALA A 152 -0.42 12.96 1.13
C ALA A 152 -0.49 11.70 2.00
N SER A 153 0.30 10.71 1.70
CA SER A 153 0.22 9.40 2.33
C SER A 153 1.63 8.84 2.59
N GLY A 154 1.77 8.04 3.63
CA GLY A 154 2.91 7.15 3.82
C GLY A 154 2.82 5.87 2.97
N ASN A 155 1.73 5.69 2.22
CA ASN A 155 1.45 4.49 1.45
C ASN A 155 1.60 4.74 -0.05
N ASP A 156 2.32 3.85 -0.71
CA ASP A 156 2.48 3.84 -2.15
C ASP A 156 1.32 3.07 -2.80
N LEU A 157 0.50 3.79 -3.54
CA LEU A 157 -0.60 3.21 -4.27
C LEU A 157 -0.14 2.79 -5.67
N CYS A 158 -0.25 1.50 -5.96
CA CYS A 158 0.08 0.91 -7.25
C CYS A 158 -1.15 0.25 -7.88
N VAL A 159 -1.14 0.14 -9.20
CA VAL A 159 -2.18 -0.52 -9.99
C VAL A 159 -1.57 -1.60 -10.87
N ILE A 160 -2.29 -2.70 -11.08
CA ILE A 160 -1.87 -3.76 -12.01
C ILE A 160 -1.98 -3.21 -13.44
N VAL A 161 -0.86 -3.18 -14.15
CA VAL A 161 -0.77 -2.70 -15.54
C VAL A 161 -0.40 -3.80 -16.53
N GLY A 162 -0.10 -5.01 -16.04
CA GLY A 162 0.17 -6.16 -16.87
C GLY A 162 0.06 -7.46 -16.09
N VAL A 163 -0.36 -8.52 -16.77
CA VAL A 163 -0.51 -9.87 -16.23
C VAL A 163 0.18 -10.83 -17.19
N ARG A 164 1.09 -11.66 -16.69
CA ARG A 164 1.60 -12.81 -17.40
C ARG A 164 0.99 -14.07 -16.81
N HIS A 165 0.49 -14.93 -17.66
CA HIS A 165 -0.11 -16.21 -17.29
C HIS A 165 0.70 -17.38 -17.86
N GLY A 166 0.81 -18.46 -17.09
CA GLY A 166 1.42 -19.71 -17.50
C GLY A 166 0.80 -20.92 -16.82
N THR A 167 1.03 -22.10 -17.40
CA THR A 167 0.58 -23.39 -16.85
C THR A 167 1.54 -23.96 -15.80
N THR A 168 2.72 -23.38 -15.66
CA THR A 168 3.72 -23.74 -14.66
C THR A 168 4.31 -22.48 -14.04
N LYS A 169 4.86 -22.59 -12.85
CA LYS A 169 5.55 -21.48 -12.17
C LYS A 169 6.66 -20.90 -13.05
N ALA A 170 7.48 -21.75 -13.67
CA ALA A 170 8.58 -21.32 -14.55
C ALA A 170 8.12 -20.55 -15.79
N ALA A 171 6.92 -20.81 -16.31
CA ALA A 171 6.39 -20.08 -17.47
C ALA A 171 6.03 -18.61 -17.16
N THR A 172 6.03 -18.22 -15.89
CA THR A 172 5.74 -16.87 -15.43
C THR A 172 6.98 -16.11 -14.92
N ASP A 173 8.19 -16.69 -15.04
CA ASP A 173 9.44 -16.08 -14.57
C ASP A 173 9.86 -14.84 -15.38
N GLU A 174 9.34 -14.67 -16.59
CA GLU A 174 9.57 -13.46 -17.36
C GLU A 174 8.68 -12.30 -16.88
N THR A 175 9.20 -11.09 -16.98
CA THR A 175 8.46 -9.88 -16.60
C THR A 175 7.17 -9.74 -17.40
N PRO A 176 6.01 -9.50 -16.76
CA PRO A 176 4.76 -9.25 -17.46
C PRO A 176 4.85 -8.03 -18.39
N VAL A 177 4.16 -8.10 -19.52
CA VAL A 177 4.10 -6.99 -20.48
C VAL A 177 2.98 -6.03 -20.11
N LYS A 178 3.28 -4.74 -20.08
CA LYS A 178 2.29 -3.68 -19.84
C LYS A 178 1.20 -3.72 -20.91
N GLY A 179 -0.06 -3.63 -20.49
CA GLY A 179 -1.24 -3.71 -21.36
C GLY A 179 -1.73 -5.14 -21.64
N GLN A 180 -1.01 -6.15 -21.23
CA GLN A 180 -1.46 -7.53 -21.35
C GLN A 180 -2.25 -7.94 -20.10
N PHE A 181 -3.55 -8.13 -20.22
CA PHE A 181 -4.42 -8.51 -19.10
C PHE A 181 -5.14 -9.83 -19.33
N LEU A 182 -5.40 -10.16 -20.60
CA LEU A 182 -6.18 -11.32 -21.00
C LEU A 182 -5.37 -12.61 -20.93
N PHE A 183 -5.97 -13.65 -20.38
CA PHE A 183 -5.45 -15.01 -20.39
C PHE A 183 -6.58 -16.05 -20.42
N ASN A 184 -6.25 -17.26 -20.88
CA ASN A 184 -7.17 -18.38 -20.93
C ASN A 184 -7.00 -19.28 -19.71
N MET A 185 -8.10 -19.74 -19.14
CA MET A 185 -8.09 -20.71 -18.06
C MET A 185 -7.42 -22.02 -18.49
N THR A 186 -6.62 -22.57 -17.61
CA THR A 186 -6.03 -23.91 -17.69
C THR A 186 -6.31 -24.69 -16.42
N SER A 187 -5.87 -25.95 -16.33
CA SER A 187 -6.01 -26.76 -15.10
C SER A 187 -5.23 -26.16 -13.92
N GLU A 188 -4.09 -25.54 -14.21
CA GLU A 188 -3.23 -24.81 -13.27
C GLU A 188 -2.99 -23.41 -13.83
N ASN A 189 -3.22 -22.38 -13.02
CA ASN A 189 -3.09 -21.01 -13.47
C ASN A 189 -2.09 -20.29 -12.57
N TYR A 190 -0.90 -20.09 -13.10
CA TYR A 190 0.14 -19.28 -12.48
C TYR A 190 0.15 -17.91 -13.13
N VAL A 191 0.20 -16.86 -12.32
CA VAL A 191 0.24 -15.48 -12.80
C VAL A 191 1.39 -14.74 -12.16
N SER A 192 2.00 -13.83 -12.93
CA SER A 192 2.89 -12.79 -12.45
C SER A 192 2.28 -11.43 -12.79
N LEU A 193 2.41 -10.46 -11.90
CA LEU A 193 1.79 -9.15 -12.02
C LEU A 193 2.85 -8.07 -12.20
N LEU A 194 2.58 -7.13 -13.12
CA LEU A 194 3.30 -5.89 -13.24
C LEU A 194 2.46 -4.77 -12.62
N LEU A 195 3.02 -4.08 -11.64
CA LEU A 195 2.40 -2.95 -10.95
C LEU A 195 3.06 -1.65 -11.41
N ASP A 196 2.27 -0.59 -11.50
CA ASP A 196 2.75 0.77 -11.80
C ASP A 196 2.27 1.73 -10.70
N HIS A 197 3.13 2.67 -10.32
CA HIS A 197 2.83 3.63 -9.26
C HIS A 197 1.81 4.66 -9.72
N LEU A 198 0.87 5.01 -8.84
CA LEU A 198 -0.08 6.09 -9.06
C LEU A 198 0.39 7.42 -8.47
N PHE A 199 1.36 7.39 -7.55
CA PHE A 199 1.89 8.58 -6.89
C PHE A 199 3.36 8.83 -7.25
N ALA A 200 3.81 10.04 -6.98
CA ALA A 200 5.22 10.41 -6.90
C ALA A 200 5.70 10.23 -5.47
N ARG A 201 6.98 9.92 -5.29
CA ARG A 201 7.60 9.83 -3.97
C ARG A 201 8.37 11.11 -3.65
N ILE A 202 8.20 11.60 -2.44
CA ILE A 202 8.94 12.72 -1.88
C ILE A 202 9.73 12.22 -0.68
N ASP A 203 11.01 12.50 -0.64
CA ASP A 203 11.85 12.31 0.54
C ASP A 203 12.31 13.67 1.06
N PHE A 204 12.44 13.79 2.38
CA PHE A 204 12.99 14.96 3.00
C PHE A 204 14.34 14.63 3.61
N LYS A 205 15.37 15.37 3.26
CA LYS A 205 16.68 15.36 3.94
C LYS A 205 16.83 16.64 4.73
N ILE A 206 16.71 16.55 6.06
CA ILE A 206 16.73 17.70 6.96
C ILE A 206 18.04 17.70 7.71
N LYS A 207 18.80 18.79 7.62
CA LYS A 207 20.08 18.98 8.32
C LYS A 207 20.04 20.19 9.22
N VAL A 208 20.93 20.23 10.19
CA VAL A 208 21.22 21.42 11.01
C VAL A 208 22.39 22.16 10.40
N GLY A 209 22.32 23.50 10.31
CA GLY A 209 23.44 24.33 9.90
C GLY A 209 24.66 24.14 10.81
N THR A 210 25.84 24.11 10.23
CA THR A 210 27.10 23.77 10.96
C THR A 210 27.35 24.71 12.15
N GLU A 211 27.14 25.99 12.00
CA GLU A 211 27.37 26.94 13.09
C GLU A 211 26.26 26.86 14.15
N TYR A 212 25.01 26.65 13.73
CA TYR A 212 23.92 26.50 14.65
C TYR A 212 24.04 25.22 15.50
N SER A 213 24.51 24.12 14.89
CA SER A 213 24.74 22.84 15.58
C SER A 213 25.75 22.90 16.72
N LYS A 214 26.62 23.93 16.75
CA LYS A 214 27.57 24.16 17.87
C LYS A 214 26.86 24.75 19.10
N MET A 215 25.67 25.33 18.94
CA MET A 215 24.96 26.06 19.99
C MET A 215 23.68 25.36 20.42
N ARG A 216 22.99 24.69 19.48
CA ARG A 216 21.71 24.05 19.72
C ARG A 216 21.65 22.69 19.05
N PHE A 217 20.87 21.81 19.66
CA PHE A 217 20.56 20.50 19.15
C PHE A 217 19.05 20.37 18.91
N ILE A 218 18.66 19.80 17.79
CA ILE A 218 17.26 19.68 17.35
C ILE A 218 16.82 18.23 17.31
N LYS A 219 15.67 17.94 17.86
CA LYS A 219 14.97 16.66 17.70
C LYS A 219 13.62 16.87 17.01
N ILE A 220 13.43 16.22 15.87
CA ILE A 220 12.12 16.21 15.21
C ILE A 220 11.19 15.25 15.94
N LYS A 221 10.03 15.74 16.36
CA LYS A 221 8.98 14.97 17.02
C LYS A 221 7.94 14.48 16.05
N LYS A 222 7.57 15.31 15.06
CA LYS A 222 6.53 14.98 14.09
C LYS A 222 6.81 15.66 12.75
N LEU A 223 6.51 14.96 11.68
CA LEU A 223 6.49 15.51 10.32
C LEU A 223 5.12 15.28 9.70
N GLU A 224 4.54 16.33 9.15
CA GLU A 224 3.24 16.30 8.48
C GLU A 224 3.38 17.00 7.13
N LEU A 225 2.79 16.40 6.10
CA LEU A 225 2.61 17.06 4.80
C LEU A 225 1.18 17.57 4.74
N ARG A 226 1.00 18.87 4.54
CA ARG A 226 -0.32 19.51 4.38
C ARG A 226 -0.52 19.89 2.92
N SER A 227 -1.75 19.77 2.45
CA SER A 227 -2.15 20.20 1.11
C SER A 227 -3.36 21.11 1.20
N THR A 228 -3.37 22.17 0.39
CA THR A 228 -4.57 23.01 0.20
C THR A 228 -5.63 22.35 -0.67
N TYR A 229 -5.37 21.11 -1.14
CA TYR A 229 -6.29 20.29 -1.92
C TYR A 229 -6.49 18.93 -1.26
N GLU A 230 -7.70 18.42 -1.37
CA GLU A 230 -8.04 17.05 -1.04
C GLU A 230 -8.09 16.21 -2.32
N LEU A 231 -7.48 15.02 -2.28
CA LEU A 231 -7.60 14.04 -3.34
C LEU A 231 -8.89 13.25 -3.11
N THR A 232 -9.90 13.49 -3.92
CA THR A 232 -11.19 12.79 -3.81
C THR A 232 -11.23 11.49 -4.60
N GLY A 233 -10.33 11.33 -5.57
CA GLY A 233 -10.25 10.10 -6.32
C GLY A 233 -9.14 10.06 -7.36
N VAL A 234 -8.82 8.85 -7.79
CA VAL A 234 -7.96 8.56 -8.93
C VAL A 234 -8.74 7.67 -9.90
N THR A 235 -8.79 8.06 -11.15
CA THR A 235 -9.35 7.25 -12.23
C THR A 235 -8.22 6.73 -13.10
N VAL A 236 -8.15 5.41 -13.25
CA VAL A 236 -7.16 4.73 -14.09
C VAL A 236 -7.88 4.01 -15.21
N LYS A 237 -7.63 4.40 -16.45
CA LYS A 237 -8.09 3.67 -17.64
C LYS A 237 -6.95 2.76 -18.12
N LEU A 238 -7.19 1.46 -18.06
CA LEU A 238 -6.27 0.41 -18.46
C LEU A 238 -6.75 -0.22 -19.76
N THR A 239 -5.95 -0.11 -20.80
CA THR A 239 -6.21 -0.75 -22.10
C THR A 239 -4.96 -1.48 -22.58
N PRO A 240 -5.05 -2.37 -23.59
CA PRO A 240 -3.87 -3.01 -24.16
C PRO A 240 -2.79 -2.06 -24.68
N THR A 241 -3.14 -0.81 -24.96
CA THR A 241 -2.23 0.18 -25.56
C THR A 241 -1.86 1.34 -24.64
N ALA A 242 -2.63 1.58 -23.57
CA ALA A 242 -2.43 2.74 -22.69
C ALA A 242 -2.80 2.49 -21.25
N THR A 243 -2.14 3.23 -20.36
CA THR A 243 -2.51 3.39 -18.96
C THR A 243 -2.65 4.89 -18.70
N ASP A 244 -3.90 5.37 -18.69
CA ASP A 244 -4.21 6.78 -18.47
C ASP A 244 -4.64 6.96 -17.00
N VAL A 245 -4.01 7.90 -16.31
CA VAL A 245 -4.30 8.22 -14.91
C VAL A 245 -4.78 9.66 -14.83
N SER A 246 -5.89 9.87 -14.15
CA SER A 246 -6.40 11.20 -13.83
C SER A 246 -6.76 11.30 -12.36
N TYR A 247 -6.46 12.47 -11.79
CA TYR A 247 -6.72 12.76 -10.37
C TYR A 247 -7.88 13.72 -10.25
N THR A 248 -8.76 13.46 -9.30
CA THR A 248 -9.86 14.38 -8.94
C THR A 248 -9.54 14.98 -7.58
N THR A 249 -9.37 16.30 -7.57
CA THR A 249 -9.08 17.07 -6.37
C THR A 249 -10.14 18.13 -6.15
N VAL A 250 -10.37 18.48 -4.87
CA VAL A 250 -11.17 19.63 -4.46
C VAL A 250 -10.31 20.51 -3.55
N ALA A 251 -10.63 21.79 -3.46
CA ALA A 251 -9.97 22.67 -2.51
C ALA A 251 -10.29 22.20 -1.08
N ALA A 252 -9.26 22.00 -0.27
CA ALA A 252 -9.44 21.74 1.15
C ALA A 252 -9.98 23.01 1.85
N PRO A 253 -10.77 22.86 2.91
CA PRO A 253 -11.20 24.02 3.72
C PRO A 253 -9.99 24.78 4.23
N ALA A 254 -10.03 26.11 4.18
CA ALA A 254 -8.90 26.96 4.55
C ALA A 254 -8.41 26.72 5.99
N ASP A 255 -9.35 26.42 6.89
CA ASP A 255 -9.07 26.18 8.30
C ASP A 255 -8.62 24.76 8.62
N THR A 256 -8.83 23.81 7.68
CA THR A 256 -8.50 22.39 7.86
C THR A 256 -7.88 21.83 6.57
N PRO A 257 -6.62 22.19 6.27
CA PRO A 257 -5.94 21.63 5.11
C PRO A 257 -5.83 20.09 5.24
N SER A 258 -5.92 19.42 4.12
CA SER A 258 -5.71 17.97 4.06
C SER A 258 -4.33 17.63 4.62
N THR A 259 -4.26 16.77 5.64
CA THR A 259 -3.01 16.50 6.36
C THR A 259 -2.70 15.00 6.30
N GLY A 260 -1.51 14.66 5.82
CA GLY A 260 -0.90 13.35 5.98
C GLY A 260 0.17 13.39 7.06
N VAL A 261 -0.01 12.65 8.14
CA VAL A 261 1.03 12.43 9.15
C VAL A 261 2.02 11.43 8.57
N LEU A 262 3.27 11.80 8.55
CA LEU A 262 4.32 11.03 7.89
C LEU A 262 5.22 10.34 8.91
N TYR A 263 5.61 11.07 9.93
CA TYR A 263 6.33 10.54 11.08
C TYR A 263 5.76 11.16 12.35
N ASP A 264 5.44 10.32 13.30
CA ASP A 264 5.12 10.71 14.67
C ASP A 264 6.02 9.91 15.60
N PHE A 265 7.16 10.51 15.95
CA PHE A 265 8.14 9.90 16.83
C PHE A 265 7.72 9.92 18.29
N THR A 266 6.65 10.64 18.65
CA THR A 266 6.14 10.63 20.01
C THR A 266 5.53 9.29 20.41
N VAL A 267 5.13 8.50 19.41
CA VAL A 267 4.58 7.15 19.58
C VAL A 267 5.55 6.05 19.17
N ASP A 268 6.74 6.41 18.66
CA ASP A 268 7.78 5.46 18.27
C ASP A 268 8.55 4.97 19.50
N ALA A 269 8.38 3.70 19.85
CA ALA A 269 9.09 3.07 20.97
C ALA A 269 10.63 3.11 20.84
N ASN A 270 11.16 3.18 19.62
CA ASN A 270 12.59 3.26 19.37
C ASN A 270 13.16 4.68 19.47
N ASN A 271 12.30 5.69 19.32
CA ASN A 271 12.69 7.11 19.37
C ASN A 271 11.67 7.95 20.17
N PRO A 272 11.37 7.62 21.42
CA PRO A 272 10.28 8.23 22.18
C PRO A 272 10.45 9.74 22.40
N ASN A 273 11.65 10.26 22.22
CA ASN A 273 11.99 11.67 22.36
C ASN A 273 12.21 12.42 21.02
N GLY A 274 11.81 11.79 19.91
CA GLY A 274 12.01 12.34 18.58
C GLY A 274 13.31 11.90 17.90
N LYS A 275 13.45 12.23 16.61
CA LYS A 275 14.57 11.90 15.74
C LYS A 275 15.59 13.02 15.71
N ASP A 276 16.85 12.68 15.98
CA ASP A 276 17.98 13.61 15.98
C ASP A 276 18.26 14.17 14.58
N LEU A 277 18.43 15.49 14.47
CA LEU A 277 18.96 16.09 13.26
C LEU A 277 20.49 16.19 13.35
N THR A 278 21.15 15.91 12.23
CA THR A 278 22.60 15.97 12.11
C THR A 278 23.02 17.03 11.09
N VAL A 279 24.29 17.43 11.11
CA VAL A 279 24.88 18.33 10.10
C VAL A 279 24.97 17.69 8.72
N ASP A 280 25.09 16.36 8.65
CA ASP A 280 25.12 15.60 7.40
C ASP A 280 23.72 15.39 6.80
N GLY A 281 22.69 15.67 7.59
CA GLY A 281 21.30 15.53 7.25
C GLY A 281 20.72 14.17 7.63
N THR A 282 19.51 14.22 8.19
CA THR A 282 18.69 13.06 8.50
C THR A 282 17.66 12.86 7.40
N LEU A 283 17.64 11.68 6.81
CA LEU A 283 16.70 11.32 5.76
C LEU A 283 15.37 10.85 6.36
N PHE A 284 14.28 11.39 5.83
CA PHE A 284 12.90 11.00 6.09
C PHE A 284 12.28 10.58 4.77
N PRO A 285 12.30 9.27 4.44
CA PRO A 285 11.82 8.75 3.16
C PRO A 285 10.33 8.42 3.17
N GLY A 286 9.74 8.30 1.98
CA GLY A 286 8.48 7.60 1.79
C GLY A 286 7.21 8.43 1.94
N PHE A 287 7.25 9.67 1.52
CA PHE A 287 6.03 10.47 1.34
C PHE A 287 5.51 10.29 -0.08
N PHE A 288 4.22 10.09 -0.23
CA PHE A 288 3.59 9.89 -1.53
C PHE A 288 2.54 10.96 -1.77
N ALA A 289 2.56 11.54 -2.95
CA ALA A 289 1.59 12.53 -3.39
C ALA A 289 1.25 12.31 -4.87
N PRO A 290 0.06 12.74 -5.32
CA PRO A 290 -0.28 12.69 -6.74
C PRO A 290 0.80 13.36 -7.58
N GLY A 291 1.23 12.69 -8.66
CA GLY A 291 2.16 13.26 -9.63
C GLY A 291 1.47 14.20 -10.63
N ASP A 292 2.19 14.51 -11.72
CA ASP A 292 1.67 15.19 -12.91
C ASP A 292 1.09 16.60 -12.62
N GLY A 293 1.73 17.34 -11.69
CA GLY A 293 1.37 18.71 -11.35
C GLY A 293 0.12 18.89 -10.50
N VAL A 294 -0.43 17.80 -9.97
CA VAL A 294 -1.65 17.81 -9.12
C VAL A 294 -1.32 18.16 -7.68
N ALA A 295 -0.11 17.85 -7.20
CA ALA A 295 0.35 18.20 -5.86
C ALA A 295 0.61 19.70 -5.72
N LYS A 296 -0.46 20.49 -5.53
CA LYS A 296 -0.38 21.95 -5.36
C LYS A 296 -0.61 22.34 -3.91
N GLY A 297 -0.02 23.48 -3.51
CA GLY A 297 -0.21 24.04 -2.18
C GLY A 297 0.28 23.12 -1.06
N LEU A 298 1.38 22.39 -1.30
CA LEU A 298 2.01 21.55 -0.30
C LEU A 298 2.81 22.38 0.68
N SER A 299 2.72 22.05 1.97
CA SER A 299 3.59 22.58 3.02
C SER A 299 4.04 21.45 3.94
N LEU A 300 5.31 21.49 4.35
CA LEU A 300 5.86 20.60 5.37
C LEU A 300 5.71 21.26 6.74
N VAL A 301 5.07 20.56 7.66
CA VAL A 301 4.97 20.96 9.05
C VAL A 301 5.87 20.08 9.89
N CYS A 302 6.83 20.72 10.56
CA CYS A 302 7.76 20.06 11.46
C CYS A 302 7.42 20.47 12.90
N THR A 303 7.17 19.50 13.77
CA THR A 303 7.14 19.70 15.22
C THR A 303 8.46 19.19 15.79
N TYR A 304 9.14 20.01 16.59
CA TYR A 304 10.48 19.71 17.08
C TYR A 304 10.75 20.32 18.45
N ASP A 305 11.72 19.74 19.14
CA ASP A 305 12.28 20.27 20.38
C ASP A 305 13.67 20.85 20.14
N VAL A 306 14.03 21.89 20.89
CA VAL A 306 15.33 22.54 20.89
C VAL A 306 16.03 22.32 22.23
N TYR A 307 17.29 21.89 22.16
CA TYR A 307 18.13 21.63 23.33
C TYR A 307 19.37 22.53 23.31
N ALA A 308 19.79 23.00 24.47
CA ALA A 308 21.10 23.60 24.62
C ALA A 308 22.20 22.55 24.41
N ILE A 309 23.38 22.99 24.03
CA ILE A 309 24.58 22.13 24.00
C ILE A 309 25.43 22.48 25.22
N ASP A 310 25.79 21.47 26.00
CA ASP A 310 26.85 21.58 27.00
C ASP A 310 28.21 21.58 26.27
N ILE A 311 28.71 22.78 26.03
CA ILE A 311 29.94 23.01 25.28
C ILE A 311 31.15 22.39 25.99
N VAL A 312 31.15 22.34 27.33
CA VAL A 312 32.25 21.78 28.12
C VAL A 312 32.37 20.27 27.94
N ASN A 313 31.23 19.57 27.93
CA ASN A 313 31.21 18.13 27.86
C ASN A 313 30.86 17.61 26.43
N ASN A 314 30.59 18.51 25.50
CA ASN A 314 30.14 18.21 24.13
C ASN A 314 28.95 17.22 24.12
N LYS A 315 27.95 17.52 24.93
CA LYS A 315 26.72 16.69 25.11
C LYS A 315 25.47 17.53 24.93
N ILE A 316 24.38 16.82 24.61
CA ILE A 316 23.03 17.42 24.62
C ILE A 316 22.73 17.82 26.06
N GLY A 317 22.48 19.12 26.27
CA GLY A 317 22.15 19.74 27.56
C GLY A 317 20.66 19.71 27.82
N THR A 318 20.16 20.73 28.51
CA THR A 318 18.75 20.87 28.86
C THR A 318 17.91 21.25 27.65
N ARG A 319 16.66 20.78 27.61
CA ARG A 319 15.68 21.23 26.63
C ARG A 319 15.29 22.68 26.92
N VAL A 320 15.48 23.56 25.94
CA VAL A 320 15.21 25.00 26.04
C VAL A 320 13.83 25.37 25.47
N ARG A 321 13.38 24.64 24.44
CA ARG A 321 12.02 24.75 23.90
C ARG A 321 11.43 23.41 23.58
N GLU A 322 10.13 23.29 23.73
CA GLU A 322 9.33 22.09 23.46
C GLU A 322 8.23 22.44 22.47
N ASP A 323 7.90 21.43 21.61
CA ASP A 323 6.79 21.48 20.67
C ASP A 323 6.80 22.71 19.76
N CYS A 324 7.99 23.14 19.34
CA CYS A 324 8.11 24.19 18.33
C CYS A 324 7.53 23.69 17.01
N VAL A 325 6.80 24.56 16.29
CA VAL A 325 6.21 24.24 15.00
C VAL A 325 6.78 25.15 13.93
N ALA A 326 7.32 24.56 12.87
CA ALA A 326 7.70 25.25 11.65
C ALA A 326 6.85 24.77 10.47
N VAL A 327 6.31 25.72 9.72
CA VAL A 327 5.53 25.46 8.51
C VAL A 327 6.32 26.00 7.32
N ASN A 328 6.67 25.11 6.39
CA ASN A 328 7.43 25.47 5.19
C ASN A 328 6.54 25.27 3.97
N ASP A 329 6.29 26.34 3.23
CA ASP A 329 5.62 26.29 1.95
C ASP A 329 6.55 25.67 0.90
N LEU A 330 6.12 24.58 0.30
CA LEU A 330 6.85 23.85 -0.73
C LEU A 330 6.33 24.14 -2.14
N SER A 331 5.28 24.96 -2.26
CA SER A 331 4.58 25.20 -3.54
C SER A 331 5.45 25.90 -4.60
N GLY A 332 6.49 26.61 -4.16
CA GLY A 332 7.44 27.28 -5.04
C GLY A 332 8.58 26.40 -5.56
N LEU A 333 8.71 25.18 -5.09
CA LEU A 333 9.79 24.27 -5.49
C LEU A 333 9.54 23.68 -6.87
N THR A 334 10.41 23.96 -7.82
CA THR A 334 10.30 23.50 -9.22
C THR A 334 10.19 21.97 -9.30
N GLY A 335 10.96 21.23 -8.49
CA GLY A 335 10.92 19.77 -8.45
C GLY A 335 9.57 19.20 -8.02
N LEU A 336 8.78 19.91 -7.21
CA LEU A 336 7.44 19.47 -6.79
C LEU A 336 6.36 19.83 -7.81
N VAL A 337 6.52 20.95 -8.51
CA VAL A 337 5.58 21.35 -9.57
C VAL A 337 5.62 20.38 -10.76
N THR A 338 6.77 19.75 -10.99
CA THR A 338 7.01 18.80 -12.08
C THR A 338 7.04 17.33 -11.63
N MET A 339 6.58 17.04 -10.42
CA MET A 339 6.54 15.66 -9.95
C MET A 339 5.81 14.76 -10.94
N THR A 340 6.44 13.66 -11.28
CA THR A 340 5.88 12.62 -12.13
C THR A 340 5.64 11.38 -11.29
N ARG A 341 4.49 10.73 -11.48
CA ARG A 341 4.22 9.45 -10.82
C ARG A 341 5.34 8.43 -11.09
N GLY A 342 5.64 7.61 -10.11
CA GLY A 342 6.73 6.64 -10.19
C GLY A 342 8.14 7.26 -10.09
N LYS A 343 8.27 8.58 -9.88
CA LYS A 343 9.58 9.23 -9.67
C LYS A 343 9.76 9.72 -8.25
N ARG A 344 10.99 9.69 -7.81
CA ARG A 344 11.44 10.16 -6.49
C ARG A 344 12.00 11.56 -6.59
N THR A 345 11.61 12.42 -5.65
CA THR A 345 12.18 13.75 -5.46
C THR A 345 12.68 13.88 -4.04
N THR A 346 13.94 14.25 -3.84
CA THR A 346 14.50 14.53 -2.51
C THR A 346 14.58 16.03 -2.29
N ILE A 347 13.91 16.51 -1.24
CA ILE A 347 13.92 17.91 -0.82
C ILE A 347 14.92 18.07 0.32
N ASN A 348 15.89 18.97 0.12
CA ASN A 348 16.89 19.29 1.13
C ASN A 348 16.45 20.52 1.93
N LEU A 349 16.41 20.37 3.26
CA LEU A 349 16.06 21.43 4.19
C LEU A 349 17.20 21.67 5.16
N THR A 350 17.44 22.93 5.51
CA THR A 350 18.46 23.31 6.52
C THR A 350 17.81 24.09 7.63
N VAL A 351 18.03 23.66 8.87
CA VAL A 351 17.60 24.38 10.06
C VAL A 351 18.68 25.37 10.43
N GLU A 352 18.39 26.67 10.32
CA GLU A 352 19.30 27.75 10.62
C GLU A 352 18.59 28.86 11.41
N PRO A 353 19.30 29.61 12.28
CA PRO A 353 18.74 30.79 12.90
C PRO A 353 18.58 31.91 11.84
N THR A 354 17.58 32.73 11.99
CA THR A 354 17.28 33.79 11.03
C THR A 354 18.37 34.86 10.93
N TYR A 355 19.09 35.09 12.01
CA TYR A 355 20.20 36.11 12.08
C TYR A 355 21.33 35.61 12.96
N LEU A 356 22.48 35.33 12.35
CA LEU A 356 23.69 34.95 13.05
C LEU A 356 24.40 36.12 13.79
N TYR A 357 23.99 37.35 13.53
CA TYR A 357 24.73 38.55 14.00
C TYR A 357 24.06 39.35 15.12
N GLN A 358 22.83 39.02 15.49
CA GLN A 358 22.13 39.64 16.62
C GLN A 358 21.38 38.57 17.42
N LEU A 359 22.15 37.62 17.93
CA LEU A 359 21.57 36.51 18.67
C LEU A 359 21.19 36.98 20.07
N SER A 360 19.92 37.30 20.26
CA SER A 360 19.26 37.10 21.54
C SER A 360 19.01 35.62 21.74
N ASP A 361 18.93 35.12 22.95
CA ASP A 361 18.63 33.71 23.23
C ASP A 361 17.32 33.29 22.61
N ASP A 362 16.35 34.18 22.46
CA ASP A 362 15.04 33.93 21.84
C ASP A 362 15.16 33.55 20.34
N GLU A 363 16.13 34.12 19.60
CA GLU A 363 16.31 33.78 18.18
C GLU A 363 17.04 32.46 17.96
N LEU A 364 17.95 32.11 18.89
CA LEU A 364 18.59 30.79 18.89
C LEU A 364 17.59 29.67 19.13
N ASP A 365 16.59 29.94 19.95
CA ASP A 365 15.59 28.97 20.37
C ASP A 365 14.40 28.89 19.40
N ASN A 366 14.37 29.74 18.37
CA ASN A 366 13.30 29.78 17.37
C ASN A 366 13.87 29.71 15.93
N PRO A 367 14.52 28.60 15.56
CA PRO A 367 15.15 28.48 14.26
C PRO A 367 14.12 28.46 13.12
N LYS A 368 14.54 28.96 11.95
CA LYS A 368 13.80 28.78 10.71
C LYS A 368 14.34 27.59 9.94
N ILE A 369 13.45 26.89 9.25
CA ILE A 369 13.83 25.89 8.27
C ILE A 369 13.87 26.58 6.91
N VAL A 370 15.03 26.54 6.27
CA VAL A 370 15.26 27.12 4.96
C VAL A 370 15.32 26.02 3.93
N VAL A 371 14.60 26.21 2.85
CA VAL A 371 14.64 25.30 1.70
C VAL A 371 15.87 25.63 0.85
N SER A 372 16.71 24.65 0.59
CA SER A 372 17.82 24.77 -0.35
C SER A 372 17.52 23.94 -1.59
N GLU A 373 17.54 24.57 -2.77
CA GLU A 373 17.45 23.89 -4.07
C GLU A 373 18.69 23.01 -4.33
#